data_4e16e3035fcd8fca699a4ec2231a158d
#
_entry.id   4e16e3035fcd8fca699a4ec2231a158d
#
_cell.length_a   1.000
_cell.length_b   1.000
_cell.length_c   1.000
_cell.angle_alpha   90.00
_cell.angle_beta   90.00
_cell.angle_gamma   90.00
#
_symmetry.space_group_name_H-M   'P 1'
#
loop_
_entity.id
_entity.type
_entity.pdbx_description
1 polymer ?
#
loop_
_entity_poly.entity_id
_entity_poly.type
_entity_poly.pdbx_seq_one_letter_code
_entity_poly.pdbx_strand_id
1 'polypeptide(L)'
;MTQIGDVDVDDTELFLWFLRRFDYVREAKEQNTGQRVEGIQRWGGGAKGQSWCCYWATMMLDVWYQGSAPIPRLGACEDVHQLARSNGWLTDEPEVGDIVLTVNDADHAHHIGILTAMEPLTAIAGNTSADGKSSNGNGVYENTISMTNKRFVKYPRQQAVLA
;
A
#
# COMPACT_ATOMS: atom_id res chain seq x y z
N MET A 1 37.46 -7.24 -15.27
CA MET A 1 35.99 -7.22 -15.30
C MET A 1 35.52 -8.26 -14.27
N THR A 2 35.10 -7.81 -13.11
CA THR A 2 34.57 -8.67 -12.06
C THR A 2 33.09 -8.86 -12.40
N GLN A 3 32.69 -10.05 -12.83
CA GLN A 3 31.30 -10.42 -12.88
C GLN A 3 30.80 -10.43 -11.43
N ILE A 4 29.95 -9.46 -11.11
CA ILE A 4 29.08 -9.56 -9.95
C ILE A 4 28.05 -10.60 -10.39
N GLY A 5 28.09 -11.78 -9.76
CA GLY A 5 27.15 -12.85 -10.07
C GLY A 5 25.72 -12.33 -10.00
N ASP A 6 24.89 -12.78 -10.92
CA ASP A 6 23.45 -12.58 -10.91
C ASP A 6 22.93 -13.11 -9.56
N VAL A 7 22.75 -12.19 -8.62
CA VAL A 7 21.92 -12.45 -7.44
C VAL A 7 20.51 -12.33 -7.98
N ASP A 8 19.88 -13.46 -8.19
CA ASP A 8 18.45 -13.55 -8.50
C ASP A 8 17.67 -13.11 -7.25
N VAL A 9 17.61 -11.79 -7.06
CA VAL A 9 16.83 -11.20 -5.96
C VAL A 9 15.39 -11.20 -6.43
N ASP A 10 14.55 -11.96 -5.73
CA ASP A 10 13.11 -11.96 -5.97
C ASP A 10 12.59 -10.51 -5.92
N ASP A 11 12.01 -10.04 -7.03
CA ASP A 11 11.45 -8.70 -7.14
C ASP A 11 10.46 -8.39 -6.01
N THR A 12 9.77 -9.41 -5.48
CA THR A 12 8.88 -9.29 -4.33
C THR A 12 9.63 -8.94 -3.05
N GLU A 13 10.76 -9.59 -2.77
CA GLU A 13 11.58 -9.27 -1.58
C GLU A 13 12.15 -7.86 -1.65
N LEU A 14 12.60 -7.43 -2.83
CA LEU A 14 13.05 -6.05 -3.05
C LEU A 14 11.92 -5.04 -2.84
N PHE A 15 10.73 -5.35 -3.32
CA PHE A 15 9.57 -4.50 -3.11
C PHE A 15 9.22 -4.37 -1.62
N LEU A 16 9.23 -5.46 -0.87
CA LEU A 16 9.00 -5.43 0.57
C LEU A 16 10.08 -4.63 1.31
N TRP A 17 11.33 -4.81 0.92
CA TRP A 17 12.43 -4.03 1.47
C TRP A 17 12.23 -2.54 1.19
N PHE A 18 11.83 -2.16 -0.01
CA PHE A 18 11.49 -0.79 -0.38
C PHE A 18 10.37 -0.23 0.49
N LEU A 19 9.25 -0.94 0.64
CA LEU A 19 8.11 -0.50 1.44
C LEU A 19 8.49 -0.24 2.91
N ARG A 20 9.28 -1.13 3.49
CA ARG A 20 9.75 -1.03 4.89
C ARG A 20 10.66 0.17 5.14
N ARG A 21 11.23 0.79 4.10
CA ARG A 21 12.01 2.03 4.23
C ARG A 21 11.15 3.24 4.61
N PHE A 22 9.84 3.13 4.54
CA PHE A 22 8.91 4.21 4.87
C PHE A 22 8.21 4.00 6.23
N ASP A 23 8.60 3.00 7.00
CA ASP A 23 8.02 2.70 8.32
C ASP A 23 8.26 3.79 9.37
N TYR A 24 9.15 4.75 9.10
CA TYR A 24 9.43 5.91 9.93
C TYR A 24 8.44 7.07 9.75
N VAL A 25 7.53 7.02 8.77
CA VAL A 25 6.57 8.10 8.52
C VAL A 25 5.56 8.16 9.65
N ARG A 26 5.48 9.32 10.28
CA ARG A 26 4.55 9.60 11.40
C ARG A 26 3.85 10.93 11.17
N GLU A 27 2.62 11.02 11.66
CA GLU A 27 1.90 12.27 11.76
C GLU A 27 2.55 13.22 12.77
N ALA A 28 2.25 14.50 12.60
CA ALA A 28 2.49 15.51 13.63
C ALA A 28 1.44 15.38 14.76
N LYS A 29 1.37 16.37 15.64
CA LYS A 29 0.44 16.36 16.76
C LYS A 29 -1.04 16.33 16.33
N GLU A 30 -1.35 16.98 15.20
CA GLU A 30 -2.69 17.00 14.64
C GLU A 30 -2.86 15.84 13.67
N GLN A 31 -4.03 15.22 13.68
CA GLN A 31 -4.36 14.07 12.85
C GLN A 31 -4.24 14.40 11.35
N ASN A 32 -3.73 13.46 10.58
CA ASN A 32 -3.52 13.58 9.13
C ASN A 32 -2.64 14.78 8.73
N THR A 33 -1.71 15.19 9.59
CA THR A 33 -0.79 16.29 9.33
C THR A 33 0.67 15.90 9.56
N GLY A 34 1.57 16.79 9.20
CA GLY A 34 3.02 16.61 9.32
C GLY A 34 3.68 16.67 7.95
N GLN A 35 4.91 17.16 7.92
CA GLN A 35 5.62 17.48 6.67
C GLN A 35 5.62 16.32 5.66
N ARG A 36 5.87 15.08 6.13
CA ARG A 36 5.90 13.90 5.24
C ARG A 36 4.51 13.49 4.80
N VAL A 37 3.55 13.47 5.73
CA VAL A 37 2.14 13.16 5.45
C VAL A 37 1.55 14.15 4.46
N GLU A 38 1.75 15.45 4.69
CA GLU A 38 1.30 16.51 3.79
C GLU A 38 2.01 16.43 2.42
N GLY A 39 3.26 15.96 2.37
CA GLY A 39 3.97 15.66 1.14
C GLY A 39 3.30 14.54 0.34
N ILE A 40 2.91 13.46 1.00
CA ILE A 40 2.18 12.32 0.41
C ILE A 40 0.81 12.78 -0.13
N GLN A 41 0.06 13.54 0.68
CA GLN A 41 -1.25 14.08 0.28
C GLN A 41 -1.12 14.96 -0.98
N ARG A 42 -0.17 15.92 -0.99
CA ARG A 42 0.06 16.79 -2.16
C ARG A 42 0.50 16.03 -3.40
N TRP A 43 1.35 15.02 -3.23
CA TRP A 43 1.76 14.16 -4.35
C TRP A 43 0.55 13.53 -5.05
N GLY A 44 -0.44 13.07 -4.29
CA GLY A 44 -1.67 12.47 -4.80
C GLY A 44 -2.72 13.48 -5.29
N GLY A 45 -2.47 14.79 -5.18
CA GLY A 45 -3.43 15.84 -5.51
C GLY A 45 -4.42 16.14 -4.38
N GLY A 46 -4.19 15.63 -3.18
CA GLY A 46 -5.00 15.86 -2.00
C GLY A 46 -4.61 17.09 -1.20
N ALA A 47 -5.40 17.39 -0.17
CA ALA A 47 -5.22 18.50 0.73
C ALA A 47 -4.79 18.04 2.13
N LYS A 48 -4.14 18.94 2.86
CA LYS A 48 -3.79 18.76 4.27
C LYS A 48 -5.00 18.32 5.09
N GLY A 49 -4.81 17.34 5.98
CA GLY A 49 -5.85 16.83 6.87
C GLY A 49 -6.69 15.71 6.31
N GLN A 50 -6.53 15.38 5.02
CA GLN A 50 -7.20 14.22 4.43
C GLN A 50 -6.58 12.90 4.89
N SER A 51 -7.39 11.84 4.98
CA SER A 51 -6.90 10.47 5.16
C SER A 51 -5.88 10.13 4.07
N TRP A 52 -4.77 9.53 4.43
CA TRP A 52 -3.63 9.39 3.52
C TRP A 52 -3.19 7.93 3.26
N CYS A 53 -3.96 6.95 3.73
CA CYS A 53 -3.63 5.54 3.49
C CYS A 53 -3.57 5.19 1.99
N CYS A 54 -4.56 5.65 1.22
CA CYS A 54 -4.61 5.40 -0.22
C CYS A 54 -3.54 6.19 -0.99
N TYR A 55 -3.33 7.45 -0.63
CA TYR A 55 -2.23 8.25 -1.21
C TYR A 55 -0.88 7.58 -0.99
N TRP A 56 -0.63 7.07 0.24
CA TRP A 56 0.63 6.36 0.54
C TRP A 56 0.78 5.08 -0.29
N ALA A 57 -0.23 4.22 -0.32
CA ALA A 57 -0.17 2.96 -1.04
C ALA A 57 0.06 3.16 -2.55
N THR A 58 -0.69 4.07 -3.17
CA THR A 58 -0.55 4.36 -4.60
C THR A 58 0.76 5.08 -4.92
N MET A 59 1.30 5.91 -3.99
CA MET A 59 2.64 6.49 -4.11
C MET A 59 3.72 5.42 -4.09
N MET A 60 3.63 4.44 -3.20
CA MET A 60 4.60 3.34 -3.15
C MET A 60 4.63 2.56 -4.46
N LEU A 61 3.46 2.28 -5.04
CA LEU A 61 3.37 1.62 -6.33
C LEU A 61 3.94 2.50 -7.47
N ASP A 62 3.58 3.78 -7.50
CA ASP A 62 4.05 4.70 -8.53
C ASP A 62 5.58 4.84 -8.53
N VAL A 63 6.18 4.96 -7.35
CA VAL A 63 7.64 5.03 -7.20
C VAL A 63 8.30 3.71 -7.60
N TRP A 64 7.77 2.58 -7.14
CA TRP A 64 8.30 1.25 -7.48
C TRP A 64 8.27 0.98 -8.98
N TYR A 65 7.17 1.29 -9.63
CA TYR A 65 6.99 1.10 -11.08
C TYR A 65 7.43 2.32 -11.93
N GLN A 66 8.14 3.27 -11.32
CA GLN A 66 8.72 4.43 -12.01
C GLN A 66 7.71 5.21 -12.86
N GLY A 67 6.51 5.42 -12.32
CA GLY A 67 5.42 6.14 -12.98
C GLY A 67 4.55 5.29 -13.91
N SER A 68 4.81 3.98 -14.03
CA SER A 68 4.03 3.06 -14.87
C SER A 68 3.18 2.07 -14.06
N ALA A 69 2.85 2.42 -12.81
CA ALA A 69 2.03 1.56 -11.97
C ALA A 69 0.65 1.28 -12.61
N PRO A 70 0.15 0.04 -12.53
CA PRO A 70 -1.17 -0.32 -13.07
C PRO A 70 -2.32 0.35 -12.29
N ILE A 71 -2.06 0.75 -11.05
CA ILE A 71 -2.99 1.53 -10.22
C ILE A 71 -2.50 2.98 -10.20
N PRO A 72 -3.29 3.94 -10.70
CA PRO A 72 -2.89 5.34 -10.75
C PRO A 72 -2.90 5.99 -9.35
N ARG A 73 -2.49 7.24 -9.28
CA ARG A 73 -2.60 8.06 -8.07
C ARG A 73 -4.05 8.21 -7.66
N LEU A 74 -4.41 7.66 -6.51
CA LEU A 74 -5.77 7.68 -5.97
C LEU A 74 -5.72 8.06 -4.49
N GLY A 75 -6.72 8.81 -4.05
CA GLY A 75 -6.87 9.21 -2.64
C GLY A 75 -7.96 8.45 -1.90
N ALA A 76 -8.90 7.84 -2.62
CA ALA A 76 -9.98 7.05 -2.03
C ALA A 76 -9.73 5.55 -2.22
N CYS A 77 -9.82 4.80 -1.13
CA CYS A 77 -9.67 3.34 -1.17
C CYS A 77 -10.76 2.68 -2.02
N GLU A 78 -11.96 3.26 -2.04
CA GLU A 78 -13.06 2.78 -2.86
C GLU A 78 -12.77 2.90 -4.36
N ASP A 79 -12.03 3.92 -4.79
CA ASP A 79 -11.64 4.04 -6.21
C ASP A 79 -10.71 2.90 -6.62
N VAL A 80 -9.81 2.47 -5.73
CA VAL A 80 -8.97 1.27 -5.96
C VAL A 80 -9.84 0.01 -6.03
N HIS A 81 -10.83 -0.11 -5.15
CA HIS A 81 -11.77 -1.24 -5.12
C HIS A 81 -12.57 -1.32 -6.43
N GLN A 82 -13.13 -0.20 -6.88
CA GLN A 82 -13.89 -0.13 -8.13
C GLN A 82 -13.00 -0.42 -9.35
N LEU A 83 -11.77 0.12 -9.38
CA LEU A 83 -10.80 -0.17 -10.43
C LEU A 83 -10.48 -1.68 -10.47
N ALA A 84 -10.21 -2.29 -9.32
CA ALA A 84 -9.92 -3.72 -9.22
C ALA A 84 -11.12 -4.57 -9.67
N ARG A 85 -12.32 -4.19 -9.28
CA ARG A 85 -13.56 -4.85 -9.69
C ARG A 85 -13.77 -4.78 -11.21
N SER A 86 -13.58 -3.60 -11.79
CA SER A 86 -13.77 -3.37 -13.24
C SER A 86 -12.75 -4.10 -14.10
N ASN A 87 -11.55 -4.38 -13.58
CA ASN A 87 -10.48 -5.06 -14.29
C ASN A 87 -10.38 -6.56 -13.97
N GLY A 88 -11.25 -7.10 -13.07
CA GLY A 88 -11.17 -8.49 -12.66
C GLY A 88 -9.94 -8.83 -11.81
N TRP A 89 -9.43 -7.86 -11.04
CA TRP A 89 -8.24 -8.03 -10.19
C TRP A 89 -8.54 -8.46 -8.77
N LEU A 90 -9.82 -8.58 -8.39
CA LEU A 90 -10.19 -9.15 -7.09
C LEU A 90 -9.87 -10.64 -7.06
N THR A 91 -9.31 -11.11 -5.94
CA THR A 91 -8.88 -12.51 -5.78
C THR A 91 -9.19 -13.04 -4.39
N ASP A 92 -9.50 -14.33 -4.31
CA ASP A 92 -9.59 -15.08 -3.05
C ASP A 92 -8.28 -15.82 -2.73
N GLU A 93 -7.30 -15.76 -3.64
CA GLU A 93 -5.98 -16.37 -3.51
C GLU A 93 -4.89 -15.29 -3.53
N PRO A 94 -4.79 -14.46 -2.45
CA PRO A 94 -3.80 -13.39 -2.39
C PRO A 94 -2.38 -13.93 -2.22
N GLU A 95 -1.43 -13.11 -2.64
CA GLU A 95 0.00 -13.34 -2.48
C GLU A 95 0.68 -12.12 -1.83
N VAL A 96 1.88 -12.32 -1.31
CA VAL A 96 2.73 -11.22 -0.84
C VAL A 96 2.93 -10.20 -1.95
N GLY A 97 2.79 -8.91 -1.62
CA GLY A 97 2.82 -7.80 -2.58
C GLY A 97 1.46 -7.41 -3.17
N ASP A 98 0.42 -8.22 -2.97
CA ASP A 98 -0.94 -7.83 -3.34
C ASP A 98 -1.47 -6.73 -2.41
N ILE A 99 -2.46 -5.97 -2.90
CA ILE A 99 -3.16 -4.99 -2.08
C ILE A 99 -4.23 -5.69 -1.24
N VAL A 100 -4.36 -5.24 0.00
CA VAL A 100 -5.47 -5.59 0.87
C VAL A 100 -6.31 -4.34 1.17
N LEU A 101 -7.60 -4.43 0.91
CA LEU A 101 -8.60 -3.42 1.23
C LEU A 101 -9.41 -3.86 2.43
N THR A 102 -9.67 -2.95 3.37
CA THR A 102 -10.65 -3.17 4.43
C THR A 102 -11.97 -2.53 4.00
N VAL A 103 -13.03 -3.30 4.02
CA VAL A 103 -14.37 -2.87 3.62
C VAL A 103 -15.33 -2.83 4.81
N ASN A 104 -16.37 -2.00 4.72
CA ASN A 104 -17.48 -1.99 5.66
C ASN A 104 -18.58 -2.99 5.24
N ASP A 105 -19.68 -3.02 5.99
CA ASP A 105 -20.81 -3.96 5.73
C ASP A 105 -21.50 -3.71 4.39
N ALA A 106 -21.34 -2.53 3.79
CA ALA A 106 -21.83 -2.20 2.47
C ALA A 106 -20.82 -2.52 1.35
N ASP A 107 -19.74 -3.26 1.66
CA ASP A 107 -18.64 -3.60 0.75
C ASP A 107 -17.91 -2.37 0.20
N HIS A 108 -17.90 -1.27 0.95
CA HIS A 108 -17.20 -0.04 0.57
C HIS A 108 -15.83 0.02 1.24
N ALA A 109 -14.77 0.17 0.46
CA ALA A 109 -13.40 0.20 0.96
C ALA A 109 -13.06 1.53 1.63
N HIS A 110 -12.48 1.46 2.84
CA HIS A 110 -12.11 2.63 3.64
C HIS A 110 -10.66 2.62 4.13
N HIS A 111 -9.94 1.51 3.96
CA HIS A 111 -8.53 1.39 4.29
C HIS A 111 -7.80 0.48 3.29
N ILE A 112 -6.49 0.68 3.15
CA ILE A 112 -5.66 -0.02 2.19
C ILE A 112 -4.28 -0.31 2.78
N GLY A 113 -3.75 -1.49 2.47
CA GLY A 113 -2.38 -1.89 2.76
C GLY A 113 -1.82 -2.77 1.66
N ILE A 114 -0.57 -3.15 1.80
CA ILE A 114 0.14 -4.05 0.90
C ILE A 114 0.58 -5.26 1.72
N LEU A 115 0.26 -6.47 1.25
CA LEU A 115 0.58 -7.71 1.95
C LEU A 115 2.10 -7.96 1.98
N THR A 116 2.62 -8.24 3.17
CA THR A 116 4.04 -8.50 3.41
C THR A 116 4.33 -9.92 3.89
N ALA A 117 3.33 -10.62 4.41
CA ALA A 117 3.40 -12.04 4.75
C ALA A 117 2.01 -12.67 4.70
N MET A 118 1.96 -13.98 4.45
CA MET A 118 0.72 -14.75 4.41
C MET A 118 0.45 -15.51 5.72
N GLU A 119 1.49 -15.92 6.45
CA GLU A 119 1.38 -16.66 7.71
C GLU A 119 2.38 -16.13 8.75
N PRO A 120 1.93 -15.35 9.76
CA PRO A 120 0.57 -14.79 9.86
C PRO A 120 0.30 -13.74 8.77
N LEU A 121 -0.96 -13.59 8.40
CA LEU A 121 -1.34 -12.57 7.41
C LEU A 121 -0.94 -11.19 7.90
N THR A 122 -0.04 -10.54 7.18
CA THR A 122 0.57 -9.26 7.59
C THR A 122 0.54 -8.28 6.43
N ALA A 123 0.29 -7.02 6.75
CA ALA A 123 0.29 -5.93 5.76
C ALA A 123 0.99 -4.69 6.31
N ILE A 124 1.62 -3.93 5.41
CA ILE A 124 2.13 -2.59 5.68
C ILE A 124 1.15 -1.56 5.13
N ALA A 125 0.83 -0.54 5.90
CA ALA A 125 -0.13 0.50 5.52
C ALA A 125 0.26 1.86 6.08
N GLY A 126 -0.08 2.92 5.35
CA GLY A 126 -0.08 4.30 5.86
C GLY A 126 -1.36 4.60 6.63
N ASN A 127 -1.34 5.65 7.45
CA ASN A 127 -2.50 6.09 8.23
C ASN A 127 -3.11 4.99 9.11
N THR A 128 -2.27 4.16 9.72
CA THR A 128 -2.68 3.10 10.64
C THR A 128 -2.02 3.28 12.01
N SER A 129 -2.42 2.49 13.00
CA SER A 129 -1.84 2.50 14.33
C SER A 129 -0.80 1.40 14.52
N ALA A 130 0.08 1.57 15.50
CA ALA A 130 1.13 0.59 15.82
C ALA A 130 0.57 -0.80 16.21
N ASP A 131 -0.65 -0.85 16.75
CA ASP A 131 -1.34 -2.09 17.13
C ASP A 131 -2.27 -2.64 16.01
N GLY A 132 -2.32 -1.95 14.86
CA GLY A 132 -3.13 -2.33 13.70
C GLY A 132 -4.64 -2.20 13.88
N LYS A 133 -5.13 -1.62 14.98
CA LYS A 133 -6.56 -1.54 15.30
C LYS A 133 -7.27 -0.34 14.69
N SER A 134 -6.52 0.66 14.25
CA SER A 134 -7.09 1.88 13.68
C SER A 134 -6.73 2.01 12.19
N SER A 135 -7.72 2.27 11.36
CA SER A 135 -7.58 2.65 9.96
C SER A 135 -7.43 4.18 9.76
N ASN A 136 -7.28 4.91 10.84
CA ASN A 136 -7.00 6.34 10.90
C ASN A 136 -6.02 6.58 12.05
N GLY A 137 -4.89 5.89 11.99
CA GLY A 137 -3.80 5.96 12.95
C GLY A 137 -2.78 7.03 12.57
N ASN A 138 -1.62 6.98 13.19
CA ASN A 138 -0.65 8.06 13.17
C ASN A 138 0.61 7.80 12.33
N GLY A 139 0.64 6.73 11.55
CA GLY A 139 1.87 6.42 10.83
C GLY A 139 1.78 5.30 9.80
N VAL A 140 2.94 4.96 9.26
CA VAL A 140 3.16 3.73 8.50
C VAL A 140 3.58 2.64 9.47
N TYR A 141 2.89 1.51 9.45
CA TYR A 141 3.19 0.34 10.27
C TYR A 141 2.90 -0.96 9.52
N GLU A 142 3.68 -1.97 9.86
CA GLU A 142 3.48 -3.34 9.40
C GLU A 142 2.80 -4.14 10.53
N ASN A 143 1.60 -4.67 10.28
CA ASN A 143 0.76 -5.30 11.29
C ASN A 143 0.22 -6.65 10.82
N THR A 144 0.06 -7.58 11.75
CA THR A 144 -0.78 -8.77 11.53
C THR A 144 -2.24 -8.32 11.43
N ILE A 145 -2.95 -8.82 10.43
CA ILE A 145 -4.33 -8.48 10.14
C ILE A 145 -5.21 -9.74 10.10
N SER A 146 -6.52 -9.58 10.32
CA SER A 146 -7.49 -10.65 10.13
C SER A 146 -7.97 -10.71 8.69
N MET A 147 -8.55 -11.85 8.28
CA MET A 147 -9.22 -12.01 6.97
C MET A 147 -10.60 -11.33 6.92
N THR A 148 -11.17 -10.98 8.08
CA THR A 148 -12.53 -10.43 8.18
C THR A 148 -12.62 -9.07 7.50
N ASN A 149 -13.64 -8.87 6.69
CA ASN A 149 -13.91 -7.64 5.95
C ASN A 149 -12.73 -7.20 5.05
N LYS A 150 -12.06 -8.18 4.44
CA LYS A 150 -10.96 -7.91 3.51
C LYS A 150 -11.36 -8.22 2.08
N ARG A 151 -10.80 -7.45 1.15
CA ARG A 151 -10.77 -7.73 -0.28
C ARG A 151 -9.32 -7.66 -0.72
N PHE A 152 -8.90 -8.58 -1.54
CA PHE A 152 -7.54 -8.63 -2.05
C PHE A 152 -7.51 -8.28 -3.53
N VAL A 153 -6.50 -7.50 -3.91
CA VAL A 153 -6.35 -7.03 -5.28
C VAL A 153 -5.02 -7.54 -5.82
N LYS A 154 -5.11 -8.47 -6.76
CA LYS A 154 -3.98 -9.00 -7.52
C LYS A 154 -3.88 -8.23 -8.84
N TYR A 155 -3.22 -7.08 -8.78
CA TYR A 155 -2.99 -6.24 -9.95
C TYR A 155 -1.87 -6.83 -10.84
N PRO A 156 -1.83 -6.52 -12.15
CA PRO A 156 -0.76 -6.98 -13.03
C PRO A 156 0.59 -6.40 -12.58
N ARG A 157 1.50 -7.26 -12.16
CA ARG A 157 2.86 -6.87 -11.81
C ARG A 157 3.70 -6.86 -13.08
N GLN A 158 4.14 -5.68 -13.50
CA GLN A 158 5.17 -5.59 -14.54
C GLN A 158 6.51 -5.94 -13.88
N GLN A 159 7.32 -6.74 -14.57
CA GLN A 159 8.70 -6.92 -14.14
C GLN A 159 9.38 -5.55 -14.11
N ALA A 160 10.01 -5.22 -12.98
CA ALA A 160 10.78 -4.00 -12.87
C ALA A 160 11.88 -4.05 -13.96
N VAL A 161 11.77 -3.22 -14.97
CA VAL A 161 12.85 -3.02 -15.93
C VAL A 161 13.90 -2.19 -15.21
N LEU A 162 14.83 -2.87 -14.57
CA LEU A 162 16.06 -2.22 -14.10
C LEU A 162 16.82 -1.76 -15.32
N ALA A 163 16.67 -0.48 -15.64
CA ALA A 163 17.47 0.18 -16.67
C ALA A 163 18.83 0.59 -16.11
#